data_2e1a61961fc6bf2a5bbd37ac11ea01b6
#
_entry.id   2e1a61961fc6bf2a5bbd37ac11ea01b6
#
_cell.length_a   1.000
_cell.length_b   1.000
_cell.length_c   1.000
_cell.angle_alpha   90.00
_cell.angle_beta   90.00
_cell.angle_gamma   90.00
#
_symmetry.space_group_name_H-M   'P 1'
#
loop_
_entity.id
_entity.type
_entity.pdbx_description
1 polymer ?
#
loop_
_entity_poly.entity_id
_entity_poly.type
_entity_poly.pdbx_seq_one_letter_code
_entity_poly.pdbx_strand_id
1 'polypeptide(L)'
;MGFRRDEKENRYEDQMSRTNYIFVDFENVQETDLDRIANKPVKVTFVLGERQKRLPVALARKLLKYAGQVVLVETGRSSKNALDLVLAHYTGEARKADPQGYFHIVSKDKDFDALIGHLKDNGVLAARHAAFSEIPVLMNRTERVKLLATYFKTTQTNRPKRRKTLESQIQALFGKALSSGELDETIGGLVAAKIIALSKKGEVAYTKAEG
;
A
#
# COMPACT_ATOMS: atom_id res chain seq x y z
N MET A 1 -15.83 18.36 31.64
CA MET A 1 -16.49 17.11 31.16
C MET A 1 -16.33 17.02 29.64
N GLY A 2 -15.09 16.79 29.15
CA GLY A 2 -14.70 16.86 27.73
C GLY A 2 -13.74 15.76 27.24
N PHE A 3 -13.32 14.82 28.10
CA PHE A 3 -12.22 13.87 27.80
C PHE A 3 -12.66 12.49 27.25
N ARG A 4 -13.94 12.22 27.00
CA ARG A 4 -14.39 10.88 26.58
C ARG A 4 -14.68 10.71 25.09
N ARG A 5 -14.66 11.77 24.29
CA ARG A 5 -14.87 11.65 22.84
C ARG A 5 -13.60 11.26 22.10
N ASP A 6 -12.47 11.87 22.45
CA ASP A 6 -11.19 11.66 21.75
C ASP A 6 -10.62 10.24 21.91
N GLU A 7 -10.82 9.60 23.07
CA GLU A 7 -10.33 8.23 23.28
C GLU A 7 -11.15 7.17 22.53
N LYS A 8 -12.43 7.41 22.26
CA LYS A 8 -13.25 6.49 21.46
C LYS A 8 -12.97 6.65 19.98
N GLU A 9 -12.81 7.86 19.49
CA GLU A 9 -12.44 8.13 18.09
C GLU A 9 -11.04 7.56 17.80
N ASN A 10 -10.08 7.75 18.69
CA ASN A 10 -8.73 7.20 18.54
C ASN A 10 -8.71 5.66 18.60
N ARG A 11 -9.57 5.01 19.41
CA ARG A 11 -9.72 3.54 19.38
C ARG A 11 -10.39 3.02 18.11
N TYR A 12 -11.31 3.76 17.51
CA TYR A 12 -11.92 3.35 16.25
C TYR A 12 -10.96 3.53 15.07
N GLU A 13 -10.08 4.53 15.08
CA GLU A 13 -9.03 4.72 14.08
C GLU A 13 -7.95 3.62 14.18
N ASP A 14 -7.54 3.23 15.38
CA ASP A 14 -6.54 2.19 15.61
C ASP A 14 -7.05 0.76 15.25
N GLN A 15 -8.36 0.52 15.36
CA GLN A 15 -8.99 -0.75 14.97
C GLN A 15 -9.25 -0.87 13.46
N MET A 16 -9.06 0.17 12.65
CA MET A 16 -9.42 0.18 11.23
C MET A 16 -8.21 0.18 10.28
N SER A 17 -6.99 0.42 10.74
CA SER A 17 -5.81 0.41 9.89
C SER A 17 -5.23 -1.01 9.78
N ARG A 18 -5.30 -1.57 8.57
CA ARG A 18 -4.72 -2.87 8.26
C ARG A 18 -3.21 -2.75 8.07
N THR A 19 -2.43 -3.66 8.68
CA THR A 19 -1.00 -3.71 8.44
C THR A 19 -0.71 -4.11 6.99
N ASN A 20 0.16 -3.34 6.33
CA ASN A 20 0.65 -3.63 5.00
C ASN A 20 2.03 -4.28 5.10
N TYR A 21 2.14 -5.53 4.70
CA TYR A 21 3.37 -6.30 4.66
C TYR A 21 3.97 -6.19 3.26
N ILE A 22 5.16 -5.63 3.15
CA ILE A 22 5.83 -5.37 1.88
C ILE A 22 7.08 -6.24 1.81
N PHE A 23 7.13 -7.14 0.83
CA PHE A 23 8.28 -8.01 0.55
C PHE A 23 8.96 -7.50 -0.70
N VAL A 24 10.21 -7.08 -0.56
CA VAL A 24 10.98 -6.50 -1.66
C VAL A 24 11.99 -7.52 -2.17
N ASP A 25 11.85 -7.89 -3.41
CA ASP A 25 12.85 -8.59 -4.19
C ASP A 25 13.97 -7.60 -4.55
N PHE A 26 15.02 -7.56 -3.73
CA PHE A 26 16.06 -6.55 -3.85
C PHE A 26 17.02 -6.78 -5.02
N GLU A 27 17.03 -7.97 -5.63
CA GLU A 27 17.76 -8.20 -6.87
C GLU A 27 17.10 -7.50 -8.07
N ASN A 28 15.77 -7.47 -8.09
CA ASN A 28 14.98 -6.87 -9.17
C ASN A 28 14.59 -5.40 -8.94
N VAL A 29 14.46 -4.97 -7.66
CA VAL A 29 14.00 -3.63 -7.31
C VAL A 29 14.89 -3.03 -6.22
N GLN A 30 15.87 -2.22 -6.63
CA GLN A 30 16.81 -1.56 -5.71
C GLN A 30 16.37 -0.14 -5.32
N GLU A 31 15.51 0.50 -6.13
CA GLU A 31 15.00 1.84 -5.86
C GLU A 31 13.83 1.77 -4.87
N THR A 32 14.12 2.07 -3.60
CA THR A 32 13.13 2.07 -2.53
C THR A 32 13.23 3.35 -1.73
N ASP A 33 12.18 4.18 -1.82
CA ASP A 33 12.07 5.38 -0.98
C ASP A 33 11.41 5.04 0.36
N LEU A 34 12.25 4.61 1.33
CA LEU A 34 11.79 4.22 2.66
C LEU A 34 11.18 5.38 3.47
N ASP A 35 11.41 6.65 3.12
CA ASP A 35 10.77 7.74 3.84
C ASP A 35 9.24 7.73 3.67
N ARG A 36 8.74 7.03 2.64
CA ARG A 36 7.29 6.83 2.40
C ARG A 36 6.58 5.98 3.45
N ILE A 37 7.33 5.15 4.23
CA ILE A 37 6.72 4.31 5.28
C ILE A 37 6.55 5.03 6.61
N ALA A 38 7.08 6.25 6.75
CA ALA A 38 6.98 7.02 7.99
C ALA A 38 5.52 7.18 8.44
N ASN A 39 5.25 6.86 9.71
CA ASN A 39 3.92 6.95 10.34
C ASN A 39 2.81 6.14 9.64
N LYS A 40 3.18 5.08 8.92
CA LYS A 40 2.23 4.19 8.26
C LYS A 40 2.23 2.80 8.90
N PRO A 41 1.09 2.09 8.88
CA PRO A 41 0.98 0.71 9.36
C PRO A 41 1.62 -0.25 8.33
N VAL A 42 2.95 -0.19 8.23
CA VAL A 42 3.71 -0.92 7.22
C VAL A 42 4.86 -1.68 7.88
N LYS A 43 5.08 -2.91 7.43
CA LYS A 43 6.28 -3.71 7.72
C LYS A 43 6.94 -4.11 6.40
N VAL A 44 8.24 -3.88 6.28
CA VAL A 44 8.99 -4.14 5.04
C VAL A 44 10.02 -5.23 5.29
N THR A 45 10.03 -6.24 4.45
CA THR A 45 11.05 -7.29 4.43
C THR A 45 11.81 -7.19 3.10
N PHE A 46 13.09 -6.84 3.16
CA PHE A 46 13.97 -6.92 2.02
C PHE A 46 14.57 -8.32 1.94
N VAL A 47 14.37 -9.00 0.82
CA VAL A 47 15.03 -10.28 0.55
C VAL A 47 16.20 -10.01 -0.39
N LEU A 48 17.40 -10.29 0.12
CA LEU A 48 18.65 -10.10 -0.59
C LEU A 48 19.14 -11.45 -1.10
N GLY A 49 19.43 -11.50 -2.40
CA GLY A 49 20.09 -12.66 -2.99
C GLY A 49 21.56 -12.75 -2.60
N GLU A 50 22.15 -13.92 -2.77
CA GLU A 50 23.55 -14.19 -2.39
C GLU A 50 24.56 -13.22 -3.04
N ARG A 51 24.25 -12.73 -4.24
CA ARG A 51 25.13 -11.80 -4.98
C ARG A 51 25.10 -10.37 -4.44
N GLN A 52 24.11 -10.01 -3.63
CA GLN A 52 23.94 -8.68 -3.06
C GLN A 52 24.84 -8.50 -1.82
N LYS A 53 26.13 -8.28 -2.04
CA LYS A 53 27.13 -8.14 -0.96
C LYS A 53 27.32 -6.71 -0.48
N ARG A 54 26.68 -5.72 -1.09
CA ARG A 54 26.85 -4.29 -0.76
C ARG A 54 25.51 -3.58 -0.78
N LEU A 55 25.32 -2.71 0.18
CA LEU A 55 24.18 -1.78 0.24
C LEU A 55 24.69 -0.34 0.07
N PRO A 56 23.99 0.50 -0.69
CA PRO A 56 24.29 1.94 -0.72
C PRO A 56 24.20 2.54 0.68
N VAL A 57 25.16 3.38 1.04
CA VAL A 57 25.19 4.03 2.37
C VAL A 57 23.90 4.80 2.66
N ALA A 58 23.32 5.45 1.64
CA ALA A 58 22.05 6.15 1.76
C ALA A 58 20.91 5.20 2.17
N LEU A 59 20.84 3.99 1.60
CA LEU A 59 19.87 2.99 1.98
C LEU A 59 20.12 2.47 3.40
N ALA A 60 21.39 2.17 3.74
CA ALA A 60 21.75 1.70 5.08
C ALA A 60 21.31 2.70 6.18
N ARG A 61 21.48 4.01 5.96
CA ARG A 61 20.98 5.04 6.88
C ARG A 61 19.46 5.00 7.04
N LYS A 62 18.72 4.80 5.95
CA LYS A 62 17.24 4.69 5.99
C LYS A 62 16.79 3.41 6.69
N LEU A 63 17.49 2.29 6.48
CA LEU A 63 17.23 1.03 7.18
C LEU A 63 17.37 1.20 8.69
N LEU A 64 18.43 1.86 9.15
CA LEU A 64 18.62 2.18 10.58
C LEU A 64 17.54 3.12 11.12
N LYS A 65 17.15 4.14 10.35
CA LYS A 65 16.08 5.08 10.74
C LYS A 65 14.73 4.36 10.94
N TYR A 66 14.44 3.35 10.15
CA TYR A 66 13.17 2.61 10.16
C TYR A 66 13.32 1.17 10.69
N ALA A 67 14.32 0.88 11.51
CA ALA A 67 14.65 -0.46 12.00
C ALA A 67 13.46 -1.18 12.71
N GLY A 68 12.51 -0.43 13.28
CA GLY A 68 11.29 -0.99 13.87
C GLY A 68 10.25 -1.50 12.85
N GLN A 69 10.39 -1.08 11.59
CA GLN A 69 9.46 -1.42 10.51
C GLN A 69 10.10 -2.26 9.38
N VAL A 70 11.43 -2.39 9.39
CA VAL A 70 12.19 -2.99 8.29
C VAL A 70 13.03 -4.17 8.77
N VAL A 71 13.00 -5.25 8.01
CA VAL A 71 13.83 -6.45 8.22
C VAL A 71 14.61 -6.73 6.94
N LEU A 72 15.88 -7.13 7.08
CA LEU A 72 16.71 -7.65 5.99
C LEU A 72 16.83 -9.17 6.13
N VAL A 73 16.61 -9.89 5.05
CA VAL A 73 16.74 -11.33 4.97
C VAL A 73 17.68 -11.68 3.82
N GLU A 74 18.69 -12.50 4.10
CA GLU A 74 19.60 -13.04 3.10
C GLU A 74 19.19 -14.46 2.73
N THR A 75 19.26 -14.82 1.45
CA THR A 75 18.91 -16.18 0.99
C THR A 75 19.92 -17.24 1.44
N GLY A 76 21.12 -16.84 1.84
CA GLY A 76 22.18 -17.70 2.38
C GLY A 76 22.85 -18.67 1.38
N ARG A 77 22.18 -19.03 0.31
CA ARG A 77 22.70 -19.92 -0.76
C ARG A 77 22.20 -19.49 -2.12
N SER A 78 23.07 -19.62 -3.14
CA SER A 78 22.69 -19.40 -4.53
C SER A 78 22.10 -20.68 -5.09
N SER A 79 20.83 -20.61 -5.45
CA SER A 79 20.18 -21.63 -6.28
C SER A 79 19.13 -20.96 -7.15
N LYS A 80 18.72 -21.64 -8.21
CA LYS A 80 17.62 -21.16 -9.03
C LYS A 80 16.39 -20.94 -8.14
N ASN A 81 15.80 -19.77 -8.22
CA ASN A 81 14.60 -19.36 -7.46
C ASN A 81 14.79 -19.33 -5.93
N ALA A 82 16.04 -19.27 -5.40
CA ALA A 82 16.26 -19.23 -3.95
C ALA A 82 15.58 -18.02 -3.30
N LEU A 83 15.67 -16.84 -3.94
CA LEU A 83 15.06 -15.61 -3.47
C LEU A 83 13.53 -15.76 -3.45
N ASP A 84 12.94 -16.31 -4.51
CA ASP A 84 11.47 -16.47 -4.63
C ASP A 84 10.92 -17.39 -3.55
N LEU A 85 11.62 -18.49 -3.25
CA LEU A 85 11.23 -19.43 -2.20
C LEU A 85 11.31 -18.78 -0.81
N VAL A 86 12.38 -18.02 -0.54
CA VAL A 86 12.54 -17.30 0.73
C VAL A 86 11.48 -16.21 0.85
N LEU A 87 11.20 -15.45 -0.20
CA LEU A 87 10.18 -14.43 -0.22
C LEU A 87 8.78 -15.03 0.02
N ALA A 88 8.46 -16.14 -0.66
CA ALA A 88 7.20 -16.86 -0.46
C ALA A 88 7.07 -17.40 0.98
N HIS A 89 8.16 -17.92 1.57
CA HIS A 89 8.19 -18.38 2.95
C HIS A 89 7.83 -17.24 3.93
N TYR A 90 8.52 -16.09 3.85
CA TYR A 90 8.25 -14.95 4.74
C TYR A 90 6.86 -14.35 4.52
N THR A 91 6.34 -14.39 3.28
CA THR A 91 4.95 -14.01 3.00
C THR A 91 3.97 -14.94 3.72
N GLY A 92 4.22 -16.25 3.70
CA GLY A 92 3.41 -17.24 4.40
C GLY A 92 3.44 -17.08 5.93
N GLU A 93 4.62 -16.82 6.50
CA GLU A 93 4.77 -16.55 7.93
C GLU A 93 4.01 -15.30 8.37
N ALA A 94 4.16 -14.21 7.63
CA ALA A 94 3.45 -12.96 7.92
C ALA A 94 1.94 -13.14 7.83
N ARG A 95 1.44 -13.89 6.83
CA ARG A 95 0.02 -14.24 6.70
C ARG A 95 -0.49 -15.06 7.89
N LYS A 96 0.31 -16.02 8.36
CA LYS A 96 -0.04 -16.82 9.54
C LYS A 96 -0.15 -15.97 10.80
N ALA A 97 0.76 -14.98 10.94
CA ALA A 97 0.79 -14.08 12.10
C ALA A 97 -0.33 -13.03 12.05
N ASP A 98 -0.68 -12.54 10.86
CA ASP A 98 -1.73 -11.54 10.64
C ASP A 98 -2.58 -11.92 9.41
N PRO A 99 -3.62 -12.76 9.57
CA PRO A 99 -4.49 -13.16 8.47
C PRO A 99 -5.26 -12.01 7.82
N GLN A 100 -5.39 -10.87 8.48
CA GLN A 100 -6.10 -9.69 8.00
C GLN A 100 -5.17 -8.68 7.32
N GLY A 101 -3.87 -8.91 7.29
CA GLY A 101 -2.88 -8.09 6.62
C GLY A 101 -3.12 -7.92 5.12
N TYR A 102 -2.49 -6.91 4.53
CA TYR A 102 -2.39 -6.76 3.09
C TYR A 102 -0.94 -7.05 2.67
N PHE A 103 -0.75 -8.00 1.75
CA PHE A 103 0.57 -8.51 1.38
C PHE A 103 0.96 -8.00 0.00
N HIS A 104 2.08 -7.28 -0.06
CA HIS A 104 2.60 -6.69 -1.28
C HIS A 104 3.94 -7.32 -1.63
N ILE A 105 4.08 -7.82 -2.85
CA ILE A 105 5.36 -8.26 -3.41
C ILE A 105 5.85 -7.18 -4.37
N VAL A 106 7.06 -6.69 -4.16
CA VAL A 106 7.70 -5.70 -5.02
C VAL A 106 8.77 -6.40 -5.83
N SER A 107 8.42 -6.76 -7.06
CA SER A 107 9.31 -7.39 -8.03
C SER A 107 8.80 -7.13 -9.45
N LYS A 108 9.73 -7.00 -10.39
CA LYS A 108 9.44 -6.97 -11.84
C LYS A 108 9.17 -8.37 -12.40
N ASP A 109 9.54 -9.41 -11.64
CA ASP A 109 9.32 -10.79 -12.04
C ASP A 109 7.84 -11.15 -11.94
N LYS A 110 7.28 -11.63 -13.06
CA LYS A 110 5.88 -12.05 -13.16
C LYS A 110 5.61 -13.43 -12.59
N ASP A 111 6.64 -14.21 -12.29
CA ASP A 111 6.49 -15.55 -11.72
C ASP A 111 5.82 -15.46 -10.33
N PHE A 112 5.97 -14.34 -9.63
CA PHE A 112 5.22 -14.06 -8.40
C PHE A 112 3.70 -13.91 -8.61
N ASP A 113 3.22 -13.71 -9.85
CA ASP A 113 1.77 -13.62 -10.10
C ASP A 113 1.05 -14.92 -9.75
N ALA A 114 1.74 -16.06 -9.82
CA ALA A 114 1.21 -17.36 -9.38
C ALA A 114 0.97 -17.38 -7.86
N LEU A 115 1.93 -16.87 -7.05
CA LEU A 115 1.77 -16.73 -5.60
C LEU A 115 0.66 -15.75 -5.24
N ILE A 116 0.58 -14.62 -5.93
CA ILE A 116 -0.47 -13.62 -5.72
C ILE A 116 -1.85 -14.21 -6.05
N GLY A 117 -1.98 -14.94 -7.15
CA GLY A 117 -3.21 -15.65 -7.54
C GLY A 117 -3.64 -16.62 -6.43
N HIS A 118 -2.74 -17.50 -6.00
CA HIS A 118 -3.02 -18.46 -4.92
C HIS A 118 -3.46 -17.77 -3.62
N LEU A 119 -2.83 -16.67 -3.21
CA LEU A 119 -3.21 -15.92 -2.02
C LEU A 119 -4.63 -15.35 -2.17
N LYS A 120 -4.96 -14.75 -3.32
CA LYS A 120 -6.28 -14.19 -3.60
C LYS A 120 -7.38 -15.25 -3.61
N ASP A 121 -7.13 -16.42 -4.22
CA ASP A 121 -8.07 -17.54 -4.25
C ASP A 121 -8.38 -18.07 -2.83
N ASN A 122 -7.45 -17.87 -1.88
CA ASN A 122 -7.64 -18.17 -0.47
C ASN A 122 -8.15 -16.97 0.36
N GLY A 123 -8.73 -15.95 -0.29
CA GLY A 123 -9.33 -14.79 0.37
C GLY A 123 -8.33 -13.81 1.00
N VAL A 124 -7.05 -13.92 0.67
CA VAL A 124 -5.99 -13.05 1.19
C VAL A 124 -5.86 -11.83 0.30
N LEU A 125 -5.77 -10.63 0.90
CA LEU A 125 -5.44 -9.42 0.16
C LEU A 125 -3.97 -9.44 -0.22
N ALA A 126 -3.68 -9.57 -1.50
CA ALA A 126 -2.31 -9.60 -2.01
C ALA A 126 -2.21 -8.89 -3.37
N ALA A 127 -1.06 -8.26 -3.63
CA ALA A 127 -0.77 -7.63 -4.92
C ALA A 127 0.73 -7.65 -5.21
N ARG A 128 1.11 -7.77 -6.51
CA ARG A 128 2.47 -7.52 -6.96
C ARG A 128 2.56 -6.12 -7.56
N HIS A 129 3.69 -5.46 -7.33
CA HIS A 129 4.02 -4.14 -7.85
C HIS A 129 5.40 -4.20 -8.52
N ALA A 130 5.56 -3.51 -9.64
CA ALA A 130 6.86 -3.43 -10.32
C ALA A 130 7.82 -2.45 -9.63
N ALA A 131 7.30 -1.52 -8.84
CA ALA A 131 8.08 -0.55 -8.08
C ALA A 131 7.48 -0.31 -6.68
N PHE A 132 8.35 0.04 -5.73
CA PHE A 132 7.97 0.37 -4.35
C PHE A 132 6.96 1.54 -4.28
N SER A 133 7.10 2.52 -5.17
CA SER A 133 6.21 3.68 -5.27
C SER A 133 4.80 3.37 -5.79
N GLU A 134 4.58 2.18 -6.37
CA GLU A 134 3.27 1.76 -6.86
C GLU A 134 2.36 1.21 -5.75
N ILE A 135 2.90 0.97 -4.55
CA ILE A 135 2.11 0.48 -3.43
C ILE A 135 1.14 1.59 -2.97
N PRO A 136 -0.18 1.36 -3.01
CA PRO A 136 -1.17 2.42 -2.79
C PRO A 136 -0.99 3.17 -1.46
N VAL A 137 -0.72 2.46 -0.35
CA VAL A 137 -0.53 3.07 0.97
C VAL A 137 0.68 4.00 1.04
N LEU A 138 1.68 3.81 0.16
CA LEU A 138 2.91 4.62 0.10
C LEU A 138 2.79 5.84 -0.83
N MET A 139 1.71 5.95 -1.59
CA MET A 139 1.51 7.03 -2.55
C MET A 139 1.34 8.38 -1.84
N ASN A 140 1.97 9.42 -2.39
CA ASN A 140 1.70 10.80 -2.00
C ASN A 140 0.35 11.28 -2.57
N ARG A 141 -0.09 12.49 -2.16
CA ARG A 141 -1.37 13.08 -2.60
C ARG A 141 -1.53 13.08 -4.13
N THR A 142 -0.52 13.54 -4.86
CA THR A 142 -0.57 13.67 -6.33
C THR A 142 -0.71 12.30 -6.98
N GLU A 143 0.03 11.32 -6.51
CA GLU A 143 -0.03 9.93 -6.99
C GLU A 143 -1.38 9.30 -6.71
N ARG A 144 -1.94 9.50 -5.49
CA ARG A 144 -3.29 9.04 -5.13
C ARG A 144 -4.37 9.63 -6.04
N VAL A 145 -4.30 10.95 -6.28
CA VAL A 145 -5.26 11.63 -7.17
C VAL A 145 -5.16 11.10 -8.60
N LYS A 146 -3.95 10.90 -9.12
CA LYS A 146 -3.72 10.34 -10.47
C LYS A 146 -4.28 8.92 -10.60
N LEU A 147 -4.03 8.06 -9.61
CA LEU A 147 -4.56 6.69 -9.57
C LEU A 147 -6.09 6.70 -9.58
N LEU A 148 -6.70 7.50 -8.70
CA LEU A 148 -8.16 7.60 -8.60
C LEU A 148 -8.80 8.22 -9.84
N ALA A 149 -8.13 9.19 -10.49
CA ALA A 149 -8.58 9.75 -11.75
C ALA A 149 -8.69 8.66 -12.83
N THR A 150 -7.66 7.83 -12.96
CA THR A 150 -7.67 6.70 -13.88
C THR A 150 -8.75 5.68 -13.49
N TYR A 151 -8.85 5.33 -12.21
CA TYR A 151 -9.86 4.41 -11.71
C TYR A 151 -11.28 4.88 -12.02
N PHE A 152 -11.60 6.16 -11.75
CA PHE A 152 -12.94 6.69 -12.05
C PHE A 152 -13.20 6.90 -13.55
N LYS A 153 -12.17 7.01 -14.40
CA LYS A 153 -12.34 7.00 -15.86
C LYS A 153 -12.74 5.63 -16.39
N THR A 154 -12.10 4.57 -15.89
CA THR A 154 -12.33 3.19 -16.34
C THR A 154 -13.58 2.57 -15.72
N THR A 155 -13.87 2.90 -14.45
CA THR A 155 -15.02 2.38 -13.71
C THR A 155 -16.19 3.35 -13.79
N GLN A 156 -17.00 3.28 -14.85
CA GLN A 156 -18.13 4.19 -15.03
C GLN A 156 -19.39 3.74 -14.28
N THR A 157 -19.56 2.46 -14.04
CA THR A 157 -20.67 1.87 -13.27
C THR A 157 -20.38 1.90 -11.78
N ASN A 158 -21.40 2.11 -10.96
CA ASN A 158 -21.31 2.10 -9.48
C ASN A 158 -20.39 3.16 -8.87
N ARG A 159 -20.21 4.32 -9.52
CA ARG A 159 -19.49 5.45 -8.91
C ARG A 159 -20.24 5.98 -7.68
N PRO A 160 -19.54 6.26 -6.56
CA PRO A 160 -20.14 6.84 -5.36
C PRO A 160 -20.85 8.16 -5.66
N LYS A 161 -22.09 8.28 -5.23
CA LYS A 161 -22.89 9.51 -5.39
C LYS A 161 -22.90 10.37 -4.12
N ARG A 162 -22.33 9.88 -3.01
CA ARG A 162 -22.26 10.59 -1.72
C ARG A 162 -20.83 10.53 -1.17
N ARG A 163 -20.42 11.57 -0.45
CA ARG A 163 -19.10 11.70 0.15
C ARG A 163 -18.73 10.48 1.00
N LYS A 164 -19.60 10.04 1.91
CA LYS A 164 -19.34 8.88 2.79
C LYS A 164 -19.05 7.59 2.00
N THR A 165 -19.78 7.35 0.92
CA THR A 165 -19.54 6.18 0.05
C THR A 165 -18.24 6.33 -0.74
N LEU A 166 -17.90 7.56 -1.18
CA LEU A 166 -16.64 7.87 -1.84
C LEU A 166 -15.46 7.61 -0.89
N GLU A 167 -15.53 8.09 0.36
CA GLU A 167 -14.54 7.84 1.40
C GLU A 167 -14.33 6.34 1.63
N SER A 168 -15.40 5.59 1.78
CA SER A 168 -15.33 4.13 1.96
C SER A 168 -14.69 3.43 0.77
N GLN A 169 -14.99 3.85 -0.45
CA GLN A 169 -14.40 3.28 -1.66
C GLN A 169 -12.92 3.63 -1.79
N ILE A 170 -12.53 4.88 -1.52
CA ILE A 170 -11.13 5.29 -1.50
C ILE A 170 -10.39 4.48 -0.44
N GLN A 171 -10.88 4.41 0.79
CA GLN A 171 -10.26 3.61 1.84
C GLN A 171 -10.10 2.13 1.44
N ALA A 172 -11.07 1.53 0.77
CA ALA A 172 -10.96 0.15 0.28
C ALA A 172 -9.84 -0.01 -0.74
N LEU A 173 -9.69 0.94 -1.66
CA LEU A 173 -8.62 0.93 -2.68
C LEU A 173 -7.22 1.09 -2.06
N PHE A 174 -7.12 1.80 -0.94
CA PHE A 174 -5.86 2.02 -0.21
C PHE A 174 -5.70 1.09 1.01
N GLY A 175 -6.43 -0.03 1.06
CA GLY A 175 -6.32 -1.05 2.11
C GLY A 175 -6.72 -0.55 3.50
N LYS A 176 -7.55 0.50 3.58
CA LYS A 176 -7.98 1.19 4.81
C LYS A 176 -6.82 1.80 5.62
N ALA A 177 -5.74 2.18 4.95
CA ALA A 177 -4.52 2.67 5.57
C ALA A 177 -4.33 4.19 5.48
N LEU A 178 -5.28 4.92 4.88
CA LEU A 178 -5.23 6.37 4.85
C LEU A 178 -5.77 6.95 6.16
N SER A 179 -5.04 7.90 6.76
CA SER A 179 -5.56 8.71 7.85
C SER A 179 -6.72 9.60 7.36
N SER A 180 -7.52 10.13 8.28
CA SER A 180 -8.59 11.07 7.95
C SER A 180 -8.08 12.29 7.18
N GLY A 181 -6.94 12.84 7.58
CA GLY A 181 -6.29 13.95 6.90
C GLY A 181 -5.86 13.61 5.46
N GLU A 182 -5.23 12.44 5.25
CA GLU A 182 -4.82 11.98 3.92
C GLU A 182 -6.04 11.73 3.01
N LEU A 183 -7.14 11.24 3.58
CA LEU A 183 -8.38 11.01 2.86
C LEU A 183 -8.99 12.35 2.40
N ASP A 184 -9.08 13.32 3.31
CA ASP A 184 -9.56 14.66 3.02
C ASP A 184 -8.70 15.38 1.98
N GLU A 185 -7.38 15.32 2.12
CA GLU A 185 -6.43 15.84 1.13
C GLU A 185 -6.61 15.20 -0.26
N THR A 186 -6.86 13.89 -0.28
CA THR A 186 -7.07 13.14 -1.52
C THR A 186 -8.36 13.56 -2.20
N ILE A 187 -9.45 13.68 -1.45
CA ILE A 187 -10.75 14.16 -1.95
C ILE A 187 -10.63 15.61 -2.43
N GLY A 188 -9.99 16.48 -1.65
CA GLY A 188 -9.70 17.86 -2.04
C GLY A 188 -8.88 17.93 -3.33
N GLY A 189 -7.93 17.02 -3.51
CA GLY A 189 -7.15 16.89 -4.75
C GLY A 189 -7.99 16.49 -5.95
N LEU A 190 -8.94 15.57 -5.80
CA LEU A 190 -9.88 15.17 -6.85
C LEU A 190 -10.80 16.34 -7.27
N VAL A 191 -11.24 17.15 -6.31
CA VAL A 191 -12.05 18.36 -6.57
C VAL A 191 -11.20 19.42 -7.30
N ALA A 192 -10.00 19.71 -6.82
CA ALA A 192 -9.09 20.67 -7.42
C ALA A 192 -8.70 20.29 -8.88
N ALA A 193 -8.52 18.99 -9.12
CA ALA A 193 -8.26 18.44 -10.45
C ALA A 193 -9.53 18.34 -11.34
N LYS A 194 -10.68 18.83 -10.85
CA LYS A 194 -11.97 18.79 -11.57
C LYS A 194 -12.40 17.37 -11.99
N ILE A 195 -11.97 16.34 -11.26
CA ILE A 195 -12.38 14.95 -11.51
C ILE A 195 -13.77 14.69 -10.91
N ILE A 196 -14.00 15.30 -9.75
CA ILE A 196 -15.29 15.29 -9.07
C ILE A 196 -15.69 16.72 -8.65
N ALA A 197 -16.98 16.91 -8.44
CA ALA A 197 -17.54 18.07 -7.73
C ALA A 197 -18.29 17.60 -6.49
N LEU A 198 -18.14 18.34 -5.37
CA LEU A 198 -18.82 18.06 -4.11
C LEU A 198 -19.81 19.19 -3.82
N SER A 199 -21.07 18.85 -3.61
CA SER A 199 -22.07 19.81 -3.10
C SER A 199 -21.94 20.01 -1.59
N LYS A 200 -22.49 21.13 -1.08
CA LYS A 200 -22.57 21.37 0.39
C LYS A 200 -23.36 20.27 1.14
N LYS A 201 -24.22 19.52 0.44
CA LYS A 201 -24.98 18.39 0.98
C LYS A 201 -24.21 17.05 0.90
N GLY A 202 -22.95 17.07 0.45
CA GLY A 202 -22.11 15.87 0.31
C GLY A 202 -22.45 15.00 -0.90
N GLU A 203 -23.12 15.53 -1.91
CA GLU A 203 -23.36 14.84 -3.16
C GLU A 203 -22.10 14.91 -4.05
N VAL A 204 -21.79 13.81 -4.73
CA VAL A 204 -20.64 13.67 -5.61
C VAL A 204 -21.11 13.61 -7.06
N ALA A 205 -20.64 14.53 -7.87
CA ALA A 205 -20.80 14.53 -9.32
C ALA A 205 -19.43 14.28 -9.98
N TYR A 206 -19.42 13.53 -11.06
CA TYR A 206 -18.21 13.25 -11.83
C TYR A 206 -18.20 14.08 -13.10
N THR A 207 -17.08 14.70 -13.40
CA THR A 207 -16.92 15.45 -14.65
C THR A 207 -16.95 14.44 -15.81
N LYS A 208 -17.72 14.74 -16.84
CA LYS A 208 -17.70 13.96 -18.07
C LYS A 208 -16.28 14.05 -18.65
N ALA A 209 -15.68 12.92 -18.98
CA ALA A 209 -14.46 12.92 -19.78
C ALA A 209 -14.80 13.66 -21.09
N GLU A 210 -14.16 14.79 -21.33
CA GLU A 210 -14.10 15.32 -22.70
C GLU A 210 -13.39 14.25 -23.53
N GLY A 211 -14.11 13.74 -24.54
CA GLY A 211 -13.67 12.71 -25.46
C GLY A 211 -12.55 13.20 -26.39
#